data_68979aff9dcea0ef7905b2601e9d32cf
#
_entry.id   68979aff9dcea0ef7905b2601e9d32cf
#
_cell.length_a   1.000
_cell.length_b   1.000
_cell.length_c   1.000
_cell.angle_alpha   90.00
_cell.angle_beta   90.00
_cell.angle_gamma   90.00
#
_symmetry.space_group_name_H-M   'P 1'
#
loop_
_entity.id
_entity.type
_entity.pdbx_description
1 polymer ?
#
loop_
_entity_poly.entity_id
_entity_poly.type
_entity_poly.pdbx_seq_one_letter_code
_entity_poly.pdbx_strand_id
1 'polypeptide(L)'
;MLVRSALGVTCLAVSLAAGIACREVVAPERPRTSTEADFQALVDREWNWRLTESPLFASSIGDHRFADRLPDASLQAEDRRAQDTRAFLDELEQIDREALSAEHRIDYDMFAAQLRERLEAHRFKEHLLPINADSGFHTSFALMPQSMRFASPDDYDAYLARLRAFPAYVDQHIQLMREGLRTGMTIPRAALAGVETSMDALVVDDPERSPLWAPFARLPSTFADGERSRLQDAGRAALRDDVTPAYRRFLTFMTDEYLPGARETLGASELPDGRAYYDWLVKKFTTLDLTADEVHEIGLREVAAIRAEMDTVMRQTGFTGSFDAFLRLLRTDPRFYPRTADQLLKEASYIAKRMDAKLPSLFGRLPRQPYGVAPVPEYLAPKYTAGRYNGNPPDGTEPGYYWVNTYALETRSLYNLEALTLHEAVPGHHLQIALANEVESVPNFRRYSYISAFGEGWGLYAEWLGLEAGFYTDPYSNFGRLTYAMWRAARLVVDTGLHAKGWTRQQAIDYLASHTALSIHECTTETDRYISWPGQALSYKMGELKIRELRRRAEESLTGRFDVRAFHDAVLSNGSVPLPVLEQIVDAYIAREQGT
;
A
#
# COMPACT_ATOMS: atom_id res chain seq x y z
N MET A 1 -7.11 82.81 7.10
CA MET A 1 -7.44 83.81 6.06
C MET A 1 -7.78 83.05 4.80
N LEU A 2 -9.07 83.09 4.50
CA LEU A 2 -9.68 83.27 3.17
C LEU A 2 -9.30 82.24 2.10
N VAL A 3 -10.15 81.45 1.56
CA VAL A 3 -11.54 81.56 1.03
C VAL A 3 -11.54 80.97 -0.41
N ARG A 4 -12.40 79.94 -0.64
CA ARG A 4 -13.23 79.64 -1.84
C ARG A 4 -12.49 79.40 -3.19
N SER A 5 -12.94 78.53 -4.08
CA SER A 5 -14.24 78.00 -4.46
C SER A 5 -14.06 76.79 -5.42
N ALA A 6 -14.82 75.82 -5.26
CA ALA A 6 -15.69 75.02 -6.14
C ALA A 6 -15.63 75.25 -7.67
N LEU A 7 -15.57 74.17 -8.42
CA LEU A 7 -16.55 73.88 -9.48
C LEU A 7 -16.33 72.37 -9.92
N GLY A 8 -17.37 71.65 -9.88
CA GLY A 8 -17.44 70.27 -10.26
C GLY A 8 -17.57 70.07 -11.77
N VAL A 9 -17.08 68.91 -12.20
CA VAL A 9 -17.55 68.22 -13.44
C VAL A 9 -17.73 66.79 -13.14
N THR A 10 -18.96 66.33 -13.21
CA THR A 10 -19.41 64.98 -13.10
C THR A 10 -19.07 64.26 -14.40
N CYS A 11 -18.16 63.28 -14.39
CA CYS A 11 -18.04 62.30 -15.46
C CYS A 11 -18.51 60.95 -14.92
N LEU A 12 -19.67 60.51 -15.40
CA LEU A 12 -20.19 59.16 -15.24
C LEU A 12 -19.33 58.21 -16.06
N ALA A 13 -18.46 57.43 -15.41
CA ALA A 13 -17.82 56.28 -16.06
C ALA A 13 -18.62 55.03 -15.74
N VAL A 14 -19.37 54.54 -16.72
CA VAL A 14 -20.04 53.25 -16.69
C VAL A 14 -18.95 52.17 -16.91
N SER A 15 -18.54 51.53 -15.85
CA SER A 15 -17.65 50.36 -15.94
C SER A 15 -18.50 49.14 -16.25
N LEU A 16 -18.50 48.68 -17.52
CA LEU A 16 -18.94 47.35 -17.88
C LEU A 16 -17.88 46.35 -17.36
N ALA A 17 -18.16 45.71 -16.23
CA ALA A 17 -17.45 44.51 -15.80
C ALA A 17 -17.97 43.33 -16.62
N ALA A 18 -17.27 42.98 -17.69
CA ALA A 18 -17.46 41.68 -18.37
C ALA A 18 -16.86 40.58 -17.48
N GLY A 19 -17.70 39.98 -16.66
CA GLY A 19 -17.36 38.75 -15.96
C GLY A 19 -17.19 37.60 -16.98
N ILE A 20 -15.94 37.27 -17.30
CA ILE A 20 -15.61 36.03 -17.99
C ILE A 20 -15.76 34.93 -16.94
N ALA A 21 -16.95 34.34 -16.84
CA ALA A 21 -17.16 33.08 -16.17
C ALA A 21 -16.48 32.01 -17.04
N CYS A 22 -15.35 31.48 -16.61
CA CYS A 22 -14.83 30.21 -17.11
C CYS A 22 -15.90 29.14 -16.79
N ARG A 23 -16.79 28.92 -17.72
CA ARG A 23 -17.59 27.69 -17.74
C ARG A 23 -16.60 26.57 -18.12
N GLU A 24 -16.31 25.69 -17.18
CA GLU A 24 -15.79 24.36 -17.53
C GLU A 24 -16.73 23.77 -18.57
N VAL A 25 -16.20 23.54 -19.76
CA VAL A 25 -16.91 22.80 -20.80
C VAL A 25 -16.84 21.35 -20.37
N VAL A 26 -17.82 20.92 -19.57
CA VAL A 26 -18.08 19.49 -19.38
C VAL A 26 -18.42 18.96 -20.77
N ALA A 27 -17.55 18.12 -21.33
CA ALA A 27 -17.82 17.46 -22.60
C ALA A 27 -19.19 16.74 -22.49
N PRO A 28 -20.07 16.84 -23.49
CA PRO A 28 -21.38 16.18 -23.42
C PRO A 28 -21.15 14.67 -23.27
N GLU A 29 -21.70 14.06 -22.20
CA GLU A 29 -21.74 12.60 -22.07
C GLU A 29 -22.36 12.03 -23.34
N ARG A 30 -21.64 11.10 -23.99
CA ARG A 30 -22.21 10.36 -25.12
C ARG A 30 -23.42 9.56 -24.62
N PRO A 31 -24.52 9.49 -25.39
CA PRO A 31 -25.66 8.65 -24.99
C PRO A 31 -25.17 7.21 -24.84
N ARG A 32 -25.31 6.64 -23.65
CA ARG A 32 -24.91 5.26 -23.36
C ARG A 32 -25.76 4.31 -24.18
N THR A 33 -25.13 3.31 -24.80
CA THR A 33 -25.83 2.18 -25.41
C THR A 33 -26.49 1.35 -24.30
N SER A 34 -27.46 0.51 -24.62
CA SER A 34 -28.06 -0.41 -23.63
C SER A 34 -27.00 -1.29 -22.95
N THR A 35 -26.03 -1.77 -23.73
CA THR A 35 -24.90 -2.60 -23.23
C THR A 35 -24.01 -1.85 -22.24
N GLU A 36 -23.72 -0.56 -22.49
CA GLU A 36 -22.96 0.27 -21.54
C GLU A 36 -23.73 0.55 -20.25
N ALA A 37 -25.03 0.76 -20.35
CA ALA A 37 -25.89 0.94 -19.19
C ALA A 37 -25.98 -0.35 -18.34
N ASP A 38 -26.08 -1.51 -18.99
CA ASP A 38 -26.12 -2.81 -18.32
C ASP A 38 -24.78 -3.09 -17.60
N PHE A 39 -23.65 -2.80 -18.25
CA PHE A 39 -22.32 -2.92 -17.65
C PHE A 39 -22.17 -2.01 -16.41
N GLN A 40 -22.54 -0.74 -16.55
CA GLN A 40 -22.45 0.19 -15.41
C GLN A 40 -23.36 -0.24 -14.24
N ALA A 41 -24.58 -0.70 -14.53
CA ALA A 41 -25.49 -1.19 -13.50
C ALA A 41 -24.95 -2.43 -12.77
N LEU A 42 -24.26 -3.34 -13.48
CA LEU A 42 -23.58 -4.48 -12.88
C LEU A 42 -22.44 -4.05 -11.95
N VAL A 43 -21.59 -3.14 -12.42
CA VAL A 43 -20.47 -2.59 -11.63
C VAL A 43 -20.98 -1.89 -10.36
N ASP A 44 -22.04 -1.09 -10.47
CA ASP A 44 -22.62 -0.38 -9.33
C ASP A 44 -23.23 -1.33 -8.30
N ARG A 45 -23.87 -2.42 -8.74
CA ARG A 45 -24.43 -3.44 -7.83
C ARG A 45 -23.33 -4.19 -7.10
N GLU A 46 -22.28 -4.62 -7.81
CA GLU A 46 -21.12 -5.29 -7.20
C GLU A 46 -20.42 -4.37 -6.21
N TRP A 47 -20.23 -3.09 -6.56
CA TRP A 47 -19.63 -2.13 -5.66
C TRP A 47 -20.42 -1.97 -4.35
N ASN A 48 -21.73 -1.83 -4.41
CA ASN A 48 -22.56 -1.75 -3.21
C ASN A 48 -22.55 -3.04 -2.39
N TRP A 49 -22.54 -4.20 -3.05
CA TRP A 49 -22.37 -5.48 -2.41
C TRP A 49 -21.00 -5.58 -1.71
N ARG A 50 -19.91 -5.20 -2.39
CA ARG A 50 -18.54 -5.19 -1.84
C ARG A 50 -18.44 -4.35 -0.58
N LEU A 51 -19.03 -3.16 -0.56
CA LEU A 51 -19.02 -2.28 0.61
C LEU A 51 -19.83 -2.87 1.78
N THR A 52 -20.92 -3.56 1.47
CA THR A 52 -21.74 -4.26 2.48
C THR A 52 -20.98 -5.43 3.11
N GLU A 53 -20.27 -6.23 2.30
CA GLU A 53 -19.49 -7.38 2.75
C GLU A 53 -18.15 -6.97 3.40
N SER A 54 -17.67 -5.74 3.16
CA SER A 54 -16.39 -5.24 3.66
C SER A 54 -16.52 -3.88 4.38
N PRO A 55 -17.22 -3.83 5.54
CA PRO A 55 -17.50 -2.58 6.27
C PRO A 55 -16.25 -1.79 6.69
N LEU A 56 -15.12 -2.47 6.97
CA LEU A 56 -13.85 -1.82 7.30
C LEU A 56 -13.26 -1.12 6.08
N PHE A 57 -13.32 -1.77 4.92
CA PHE A 57 -12.91 -1.15 3.66
C PHE A 57 -13.83 0.03 3.30
N ALA A 58 -15.15 -0.10 3.47
CA ALA A 58 -16.08 1.00 3.25
C ALA A 58 -15.68 2.24 4.07
N SER A 59 -15.38 2.06 5.36
CA SER A 59 -14.91 3.15 6.22
C SER A 59 -13.58 3.76 5.74
N SER A 60 -12.63 2.94 5.27
CA SER A 60 -11.32 3.43 4.83
C SER A 60 -11.36 4.30 3.58
N ILE A 61 -12.43 4.18 2.78
CA ILE A 61 -12.68 5.04 1.60
C ILE A 61 -13.71 6.15 1.86
N GLY A 62 -14.11 6.36 3.13
CA GLY A 62 -15.03 7.42 3.53
C GLY A 62 -16.51 7.07 3.40
N ASP A 63 -16.89 5.81 3.13
CA ASP A 63 -18.27 5.37 3.14
C ASP A 63 -18.66 4.87 4.54
N HIS A 64 -19.42 5.69 5.27
CA HIS A 64 -19.80 5.43 6.66
C HIS A 64 -21.14 4.68 6.82
N ARG A 65 -21.80 4.24 5.72
CA ARG A 65 -23.09 3.52 5.79
C ARG A 65 -23.06 2.27 6.66
N PHE A 66 -21.89 1.67 6.83
CA PHE A 66 -21.68 0.41 7.55
C PHE A 66 -20.69 0.58 8.71
N ALA A 67 -20.55 1.82 9.26
CA ALA A 67 -19.59 2.14 10.29
C ALA A 67 -19.83 1.42 11.63
N ASP A 68 -21.03 0.87 11.81
CA ASP A 68 -21.45 0.10 13.00
C ASP A 68 -21.14 -1.40 12.94
N ARG A 69 -20.54 -1.91 11.84
CA ARG A 69 -20.42 -3.34 11.56
C ARG A 69 -18.96 -3.75 11.37
N LEU A 70 -18.68 -5.04 11.66
CA LEU A 70 -17.51 -5.77 11.22
C LEU A 70 -17.88 -6.76 10.11
N PRO A 71 -16.93 -7.19 9.26
CA PRO A 71 -17.18 -8.24 8.28
C PRO A 71 -17.59 -9.56 8.97
N ASP A 72 -18.46 -10.33 8.34
CA ASP A 72 -18.67 -11.72 8.73
C ASP A 72 -17.53 -12.58 8.15
N ALA A 73 -16.63 -13.04 9.02
CA ALA A 73 -15.48 -13.88 8.67
C ALA A 73 -15.76 -15.39 8.85
N SER A 74 -17.02 -15.80 8.91
CA SER A 74 -17.37 -17.23 9.00
C SER A 74 -17.09 -17.97 7.69
N LEU A 75 -16.78 -19.27 7.77
CA LEU A 75 -16.63 -20.15 6.59
C LEU A 75 -17.84 -20.07 5.66
N GLN A 76 -19.05 -20.02 6.23
CA GLN A 76 -20.28 -19.90 5.46
C GLN A 76 -20.33 -18.56 4.68
N ALA A 77 -19.87 -17.47 5.26
CA ALA A 77 -19.84 -16.16 4.59
C ALA A 77 -18.79 -16.16 3.48
N GLU A 78 -17.63 -16.81 3.65
CA GLU A 78 -16.63 -16.96 2.60
C GLU A 78 -17.18 -17.72 1.39
N ASP A 79 -17.86 -18.86 1.62
CA ASP A 79 -18.50 -19.63 0.55
C ASP A 79 -19.60 -18.85 -0.16
N ARG A 80 -20.43 -18.11 0.58
CA ARG A 80 -21.47 -17.23 0.00
C ARG A 80 -20.84 -16.15 -0.89
N ARG A 81 -19.81 -15.46 -0.40
CA ARG A 81 -19.10 -14.43 -1.19
C ARG A 81 -18.50 -14.98 -2.48
N ALA A 82 -17.98 -16.21 -2.45
CA ALA A 82 -17.50 -16.86 -3.66
C ALA A 82 -18.64 -17.17 -4.65
N GLN A 83 -19.81 -17.60 -4.17
CA GLN A 83 -20.99 -17.82 -5.00
C GLN A 83 -21.49 -16.52 -5.62
N ASP A 84 -21.62 -15.45 -4.82
CA ASP A 84 -22.02 -14.12 -5.29
C ASP A 84 -21.03 -13.58 -6.33
N THR A 85 -19.71 -13.73 -6.07
CA THR A 85 -18.67 -13.33 -7.03
C THR A 85 -18.76 -14.11 -8.33
N ARG A 86 -19.10 -15.41 -8.30
CA ARG A 86 -19.34 -16.22 -9.49
C ARG A 86 -20.54 -15.69 -10.27
N ALA A 87 -21.62 -15.37 -9.59
CA ALA A 87 -22.81 -14.82 -10.24
C ALA A 87 -22.53 -13.48 -10.93
N PHE A 88 -21.74 -12.58 -10.30
CA PHE A 88 -21.30 -11.35 -10.94
C PHE A 88 -20.43 -11.60 -12.17
N LEU A 89 -19.53 -12.58 -12.13
CA LEU A 89 -18.70 -12.92 -13.28
C LEU A 89 -19.54 -13.51 -14.42
N ASP A 90 -20.46 -14.43 -14.11
CA ASP A 90 -21.34 -15.06 -15.09
C ASP A 90 -22.25 -14.00 -15.78
N GLU A 91 -22.72 -13.00 -15.04
CA GLU A 91 -23.48 -11.88 -15.60
C GLU A 91 -22.60 -10.97 -16.47
N LEU A 92 -21.36 -10.67 -16.02
CA LEU A 92 -20.41 -9.90 -16.80
C LEU A 92 -20.11 -10.57 -18.15
N GLU A 93 -19.95 -11.89 -18.17
CA GLU A 93 -19.65 -12.67 -19.38
C GLU A 93 -20.82 -12.71 -20.39
N GLN A 94 -22.04 -12.29 -20.01
CA GLN A 94 -23.17 -12.09 -20.93
C GLN A 94 -23.11 -10.71 -21.63
N ILE A 95 -22.29 -9.78 -21.16
CA ILE A 95 -22.14 -8.45 -21.74
C ILE A 95 -21.16 -8.52 -22.92
N ASP A 96 -21.59 -8.08 -24.10
CA ASP A 96 -20.73 -8.02 -25.28
C ASP A 96 -19.65 -6.94 -25.08
N ARG A 97 -18.42 -7.38 -24.74
CA ARG A 97 -17.26 -6.52 -24.55
C ARG A 97 -16.96 -5.63 -25.75
N GLU A 98 -17.12 -6.17 -26.99
CA GLU A 98 -16.79 -5.42 -28.20
C GLU A 98 -17.80 -4.31 -28.53
N ALA A 99 -18.99 -4.38 -27.96
CA ALA A 99 -19.98 -3.32 -28.04
C ALA A 99 -19.74 -2.15 -27.06
N LEU A 100 -18.81 -2.31 -26.12
CA LEU A 100 -18.41 -1.26 -25.18
C LEU A 100 -17.45 -0.25 -25.82
N SER A 101 -17.43 0.97 -25.31
CA SER A 101 -16.42 1.98 -25.64
C SER A 101 -15.00 1.51 -25.29
N ALA A 102 -13.97 2.11 -25.88
CA ALA A 102 -12.58 1.73 -25.57
C ALA A 102 -12.24 1.87 -24.07
N GLU A 103 -12.81 2.86 -23.40
CA GLU A 103 -12.64 3.09 -21.96
C GLU A 103 -13.32 1.98 -21.16
N HIS A 104 -14.59 1.68 -21.44
CA HIS A 104 -15.33 0.63 -20.75
C HIS A 104 -14.82 -0.78 -21.05
N ARG A 105 -14.09 -1.03 -22.15
CA ARG A 105 -13.38 -2.30 -22.36
C ARG A 105 -12.26 -2.52 -21.35
N ILE A 106 -11.51 -1.46 -21.02
CA ILE A 106 -10.49 -1.52 -19.96
C ILE A 106 -11.17 -1.79 -18.61
N ASP A 107 -12.28 -1.13 -18.34
CA ASP A 107 -13.05 -1.35 -17.12
C ASP A 107 -13.58 -2.79 -17.03
N TYR A 108 -14.11 -3.32 -18.14
CA TYR A 108 -14.57 -4.70 -18.23
C TYR A 108 -13.43 -5.70 -17.93
N ASP A 109 -12.29 -5.54 -18.58
CA ASP A 109 -11.14 -6.43 -18.41
C ASP A 109 -10.60 -6.41 -16.98
N MET A 110 -10.51 -5.22 -16.37
CA MET A 110 -10.09 -5.07 -14.98
C MET A 110 -11.10 -5.63 -14.00
N PHE A 111 -12.39 -5.43 -14.25
CA PHE A 111 -13.46 -5.97 -13.40
C PHE A 111 -13.50 -7.49 -13.46
N ALA A 112 -13.42 -8.07 -14.66
CA ALA A 112 -13.31 -9.52 -14.85
C ALA A 112 -12.08 -10.10 -14.13
N ALA A 113 -10.92 -9.42 -14.23
CA ALA A 113 -9.70 -9.85 -13.57
C ALA A 113 -9.87 -9.87 -12.03
N GLN A 114 -10.48 -8.83 -11.44
CA GLN A 114 -10.74 -8.78 -9.99
C GLN A 114 -11.72 -9.86 -9.52
N LEU A 115 -12.79 -10.12 -10.28
CA LEU A 115 -13.73 -11.20 -9.94
C LEU A 115 -13.05 -12.57 -10.01
N ARG A 116 -12.28 -12.85 -11.06
CA ARG A 116 -11.51 -14.10 -11.19
C ARG A 116 -10.46 -14.26 -10.10
N GLU A 117 -9.76 -13.18 -9.75
CA GLU A 117 -8.78 -13.21 -8.65
C GLU A 117 -9.41 -13.62 -7.32
N ARG A 118 -10.59 -13.09 -6.98
CA ARG A 118 -11.32 -13.48 -5.75
C ARG A 118 -11.74 -14.95 -5.77
N LEU A 119 -12.19 -15.45 -6.92
CA LEU A 119 -12.57 -16.86 -7.07
C LEU A 119 -11.37 -17.79 -6.91
N GLU A 120 -10.21 -17.43 -7.48
CA GLU A 120 -8.97 -18.19 -7.31
C GLU A 120 -8.45 -18.10 -5.86
N ALA A 121 -8.52 -16.95 -5.21
CA ALA A 121 -8.18 -16.80 -3.80
C ALA A 121 -9.03 -17.71 -2.91
N HIS A 122 -10.33 -17.80 -3.18
CA HIS A 122 -11.23 -18.72 -2.47
C HIS A 122 -10.90 -20.19 -2.81
N ARG A 123 -10.65 -20.53 -4.08
CA ARG A 123 -10.25 -21.86 -4.50
C ARG A 123 -9.00 -22.37 -3.77
N PHE A 124 -8.01 -21.50 -3.60
CA PHE A 124 -6.79 -21.78 -2.85
C PHE A 124 -6.92 -21.56 -1.34
N LYS A 125 -8.12 -21.20 -0.86
CA LYS A 125 -8.43 -21.04 0.57
C LYS A 125 -7.57 -19.98 1.27
N GLU A 126 -7.24 -18.86 0.61
CA GLU A 126 -6.47 -17.75 1.21
C GLU A 126 -7.13 -17.21 2.48
N HIS A 127 -8.48 -17.28 2.59
CA HIS A 127 -9.24 -16.88 3.77
C HIS A 127 -8.86 -17.65 5.06
N LEU A 128 -8.20 -18.83 4.94
CA LEU A 128 -7.70 -19.57 6.10
C LEU A 128 -6.38 -19.01 6.64
N LEU A 129 -5.77 -18.01 5.99
CA LEU A 129 -4.51 -17.38 6.35
C LEU A 129 -4.70 -15.90 6.75
N PRO A 130 -5.50 -15.58 7.80
CA PRO A 130 -5.87 -14.20 8.12
C PRO A 130 -4.77 -13.39 8.83
N ILE A 131 -3.58 -13.95 8.98
CA ILE A 131 -2.38 -13.33 9.55
C ILE A 131 -1.17 -13.64 8.70
N ASN A 132 -0.14 -12.79 8.80
CA ASN A 132 1.22 -13.06 8.32
C ASN A 132 2.25 -12.66 9.39
N ALA A 133 3.54 -12.56 9.05
CA ALA A 133 4.61 -12.28 10.00
C ALA A 133 4.53 -10.88 10.64
N ASP A 134 3.96 -9.88 9.94
CA ASP A 134 3.95 -8.47 10.38
C ASP A 134 2.54 -7.87 10.54
N SER A 135 1.51 -8.56 10.09
CA SER A 135 0.14 -8.01 10.08
C SER A 135 -0.93 -9.10 10.16
N GLY A 136 -2.18 -8.68 10.34
CA GLY A 136 -3.34 -9.55 10.36
C GLY A 136 -4.60 -8.81 10.81
N PHE A 137 -5.72 -9.52 10.89
CA PHE A 137 -6.99 -8.93 11.30
C PHE A 137 -6.92 -8.22 12.67
N HIS A 138 -6.11 -8.74 13.61
CA HIS A 138 -5.93 -8.20 14.96
C HIS A 138 -5.22 -6.84 14.98
N THR A 139 -4.18 -6.65 14.15
CA THR A 139 -3.48 -5.35 14.01
C THR A 139 -4.31 -4.38 13.19
N SER A 140 -4.99 -4.84 12.14
CA SER A 140 -5.91 -4.02 11.34
C SER A 140 -7.07 -3.47 12.18
N PHE A 141 -7.60 -4.27 13.11
CA PHE A 141 -8.64 -3.81 14.03
C PHE A 141 -8.11 -2.73 14.99
N ALA A 142 -6.89 -2.87 15.50
CA ALA A 142 -6.27 -1.86 16.37
C ALA A 142 -6.02 -0.51 15.63
N LEU A 143 -5.83 -0.55 14.31
CA LEU A 143 -5.66 0.64 13.45
C LEU A 143 -7.00 1.23 12.96
N MET A 144 -8.12 0.52 13.12
CA MET A 144 -9.44 0.91 12.62
C MET A 144 -9.86 2.35 12.96
N PRO A 145 -9.58 2.91 14.17
CA PRO A 145 -9.96 4.28 14.47
C PRO A 145 -9.40 5.32 13.49
N GLN A 146 -8.27 5.06 12.85
CA GLN A 146 -7.64 5.98 11.89
C GLN A 146 -8.46 6.14 10.60
N SER A 147 -9.34 5.19 10.29
CA SER A 147 -10.21 5.21 9.11
C SER A 147 -11.68 5.49 9.44
N MET A 148 -11.98 5.89 10.68
CA MET A 148 -13.34 6.23 11.11
C MET A 148 -13.50 7.72 11.38
N ARG A 149 -14.71 8.23 11.13
CA ARG A 149 -15.09 9.59 11.50
C ARG A 149 -15.50 9.65 12.97
N PHE A 150 -15.19 10.76 13.65
CA PHE A 150 -15.50 11.03 15.05
C PHE A 150 -16.01 12.46 15.27
N ALA A 151 -17.01 12.89 14.46
CA ALA A 151 -17.55 14.25 14.48
C ALA A 151 -18.85 14.38 15.27
N SER A 152 -19.61 13.30 15.46
CA SER A 152 -20.90 13.28 16.16
C SER A 152 -20.98 12.15 17.19
N PRO A 153 -21.87 12.21 18.20
CA PRO A 153 -22.11 11.08 19.10
C PRO A 153 -22.45 9.78 18.39
N ASP A 154 -23.18 9.84 17.27
CA ASP A 154 -23.54 8.66 16.48
C ASP A 154 -22.31 7.97 15.88
N ASP A 155 -21.27 8.71 15.49
CA ASP A 155 -20.01 8.13 15.03
C ASP A 155 -19.33 7.29 16.14
N TYR A 156 -19.38 7.79 17.39
CA TYR A 156 -18.87 7.04 18.55
C TYR A 156 -19.73 5.85 18.91
N ASP A 157 -21.04 5.94 18.77
CA ASP A 157 -21.93 4.81 18.99
C ASP A 157 -21.72 3.71 17.93
N ALA A 158 -21.46 4.07 16.67
CA ALA A 158 -21.05 3.14 15.62
C ALA A 158 -19.71 2.47 15.95
N TYR A 159 -18.73 3.24 16.44
CA TYR A 159 -17.46 2.70 16.90
C TYR A 159 -17.64 1.73 18.08
N LEU A 160 -18.45 2.08 19.07
CA LEU A 160 -18.79 1.20 20.19
C LEU A 160 -19.45 -0.10 19.73
N ALA A 161 -20.29 -0.06 18.70
CA ALA A 161 -20.88 -1.27 18.12
C ALA A 161 -19.81 -2.21 17.56
N ARG A 162 -18.82 -1.69 16.85
CA ARG A 162 -17.66 -2.49 16.38
C ARG A 162 -16.82 -3.07 17.50
N LEU A 163 -16.54 -2.29 18.55
CA LEU A 163 -15.81 -2.79 19.73
C LEU A 163 -16.53 -3.98 20.37
N ARG A 164 -17.85 -3.88 20.52
CA ARG A 164 -18.70 -4.95 21.09
C ARG A 164 -18.85 -6.16 20.16
N ALA A 165 -18.73 -5.97 18.85
CA ALA A 165 -18.76 -7.07 17.86
C ALA A 165 -17.42 -7.81 17.74
N PHE A 166 -16.34 -7.25 18.26
CA PHE A 166 -14.99 -7.80 18.09
C PHE A 166 -14.82 -9.23 18.66
N PRO A 167 -15.43 -9.62 19.80
CA PRO A 167 -15.34 -11.00 20.27
C PRO A 167 -15.80 -12.05 19.25
N ALA A 168 -16.94 -11.83 18.59
CA ALA A 168 -17.45 -12.72 17.57
C ALA A 168 -16.54 -12.76 16.32
N TYR A 169 -15.99 -11.61 15.93
CA TYR A 169 -15.06 -11.48 14.83
C TYR A 169 -13.76 -12.25 15.07
N VAL A 170 -13.22 -12.20 16.29
CA VAL A 170 -12.07 -13.02 16.72
C VAL A 170 -12.41 -14.51 16.66
N ASP A 171 -13.56 -14.91 17.20
CA ASP A 171 -13.95 -16.32 17.24
C ASP A 171 -14.13 -16.90 15.82
N GLN A 172 -14.64 -16.12 14.86
CA GLN A 172 -14.71 -16.51 13.45
C GLN A 172 -13.31 -16.70 12.84
N HIS A 173 -12.36 -15.81 13.08
CA HIS A 173 -10.99 -15.96 12.61
C HIS A 173 -10.28 -17.17 13.23
N ILE A 174 -10.49 -17.44 14.50
CA ILE A 174 -10.00 -18.65 15.17
C ILE A 174 -10.54 -19.91 14.46
N GLN A 175 -11.82 -19.91 14.04
CA GLN A 175 -12.40 -21.03 13.31
C GLN A 175 -11.78 -21.20 11.92
N LEU A 176 -11.55 -20.09 11.17
CA LEU A 176 -10.82 -20.14 9.89
C LEU A 176 -9.44 -20.77 10.08
N MET A 177 -8.69 -20.29 11.08
CA MET A 177 -7.33 -20.79 11.35
C MET A 177 -7.31 -22.23 11.83
N ARG A 178 -8.32 -22.71 12.59
CA ARG A 178 -8.49 -24.12 12.94
C ARG A 178 -8.77 -24.99 11.71
N GLU A 179 -9.59 -24.50 10.79
CA GLU A 179 -9.79 -25.17 9.50
C GLU A 179 -8.50 -25.21 8.69
N GLY A 180 -7.70 -24.13 8.75
CA GLY A 180 -6.34 -24.11 8.20
C GLY A 180 -5.45 -25.19 8.79
N LEU A 181 -5.41 -25.35 10.12
CA LEU A 181 -4.69 -26.42 10.80
C LEU A 181 -5.15 -27.81 10.33
N ARG A 182 -6.47 -27.99 10.23
CA ARG A 182 -7.06 -29.28 9.82
C ARG A 182 -6.73 -29.65 8.38
N THR A 183 -6.62 -28.67 7.49
CA THR A 183 -6.39 -28.88 6.04
C THR A 183 -4.94 -28.72 5.63
N GLY A 184 -4.04 -28.30 6.53
CA GLY A 184 -2.63 -28.02 6.23
C GLY A 184 -2.40 -26.64 5.59
N MET A 185 -3.44 -25.80 5.52
CA MET A 185 -3.36 -24.42 5.03
C MET A 185 -2.98 -23.49 6.17
N THR A 186 -1.68 -23.42 6.51
CA THR A 186 -1.15 -22.60 7.62
C THR A 186 0.06 -21.79 7.19
N ILE A 187 0.31 -20.70 7.90
CA ILE A 187 1.59 -19.98 7.80
C ILE A 187 2.67 -20.85 8.49
N PRO A 188 3.91 -20.94 7.95
CA PRO A 188 5.00 -21.65 8.59
C PRO A 188 5.32 -21.12 9.98
N ARG A 189 5.52 -22.03 10.95
CA ARG A 189 5.87 -21.64 12.34
C ARG A 189 7.09 -20.75 12.39
N ALA A 190 8.10 -21.01 11.58
CA ALA A 190 9.36 -20.26 11.56
C ALA A 190 9.14 -18.76 11.23
N ALA A 191 8.19 -18.42 10.36
CA ALA A 191 7.88 -17.04 9.99
C ALA A 191 7.05 -16.30 11.06
N LEU A 192 6.37 -17.05 11.94
CA LEU A 192 5.54 -16.49 13.01
C LEU A 192 6.28 -16.35 14.35
N ALA A 193 7.57 -16.62 14.40
CA ALA A 193 8.34 -16.51 15.64
C ALA A 193 8.27 -15.08 16.22
N GLY A 194 7.72 -14.94 17.42
CA GLY A 194 7.54 -13.67 18.13
C GLY A 194 6.34 -12.82 17.66
N VAL A 195 5.44 -13.36 16.84
CA VAL A 195 4.20 -12.67 16.43
C VAL A 195 3.29 -12.41 17.63
N GLU A 196 3.36 -13.27 18.65
CA GLU A 196 2.63 -13.13 19.92
C GLU A 196 2.93 -11.82 20.64
N THR A 197 4.10 -11.21 20.44
CA THR A 197 4.47 -9.92 21.06
C THR A 197 3.51 -8.80 20.63
N SER A 198 3.10 -8.77 19.35
CA SER A 198 2.16 -7.76 18.85
C SER A 198 0.75 -7.96 19.41
N MET A 199 0.37 -9.20 19.70
CA MET A 199 -0.92 -9.55 20.31
C MET A 199 -0.93 -9.22 21.79
N ASP A 200 0.14 -9.58 22.51
CA ASP A 200 0.30 -9.30 23.94
C ASP A 200 0.25 -7.80 24.24
N ALA A 201 0.86 -6.99 23.37
CA ALA A 201 0.82 -5.53 23.47
C ALA A 201 -0.61 -4.94 23.40
N LEU A 202 -1.59 -5.68 22.85
CA LEU A 202 -2.99 -5.29 22.76
C LEU A 202 -3.84 -5.85 23.93
N VAL A 203 -3.25 -6.73 24.78
CA VAL A 203 -3.89 -7.25 26.00
C VAL A 203 -3.52 -6.33 27.15
N VAL A 204 -4.32 -5.30 27.38
CA VAL A 204 -4.09 -4.30 28.44
C VAL A 204 -5.16 -4.37 29.52
N ASP A 205 -4.75 -4.30 30.80
CA ASP A 205 -5.68 -4.31 31.94
C ASP A 205 -6.36 -2.95 32.13
N ASP A 206 -5.65 -1.86 31.83
CA ASP A 206 -6.19 -0.50 31.82
C ASP A 206 -6.72 -0.14 30.43
N PRO A 207 -8.04 0.00 30.24
CA PRO A 207 -8.64 0.34 28.95
C PRO A 207 -8.06 1.62 28.32
N GLU A 208 -7.62 2.59 29.13
CA GLU A 208 -7.08 3.87 28.62
C GLU A 208 -5.68 3.73 27.99
N ARG A 209 -5.01 2.61 28.22
CA ARG A 209 -3.73 2.26 27.58
C ARG A 209 -3.91 1.57 26.23
N SER A 210 -5.12 1.14 25.90
CA SER A 210 -5.41 0.55 24.60
C SER A 210 -5.27 1.59 23.48
N PRO A 211 -4.66 1.27 22.32
CA PRO A 211 -4.69 2.17 21.16
C PRO A 211 -6.12 2.49 20.69
N LEU A 212 -7.07 1.61 20.98
CA LEU A 212 -8.49 1.78 20.67
C LEU A 212 -9.19 2.80 21.60
N TRP A 213 -8.53 3.26 22.66
CA TRP A 213 -9.05 4.33 23.53
C TRP A 213 -8.87 5.73 22.92
N ALA A 214 -7.97 5.92 21.95
CA ALA A 214 -7.60 7.23 21.44
C ALA A 214 -8.79 8.14 21.05
N PRO A 215 -9.89 7.67 20.41
CA PRO A 215 -11.05 8.51 20.12
C PRO A 215 -11.73 9.04 21.38
N PHE A 216 -11.88 8.22 22.42
CA PHE A 216 -12.53 8.60 23.68
C PHE A 216 -11.69 9.57 24.52
N ALA A 217 -10.36 9.54 24.36
CA ALA A 217 -9.46 10.48 25.00
C ALA A 217 -9.56 11.90 24.44
N ARG A 218 -10.06 12.04 23.20
CA ARG A 218 -10.11 13.31 22.43
C ARG A 218 -11.51 13.69 21.97
N LEU A 219 -12.52 13.43 22.83
CA LEU A 219 -13.91 13.81 22.51
C LEU A 219 -14.02 15.31 22.19
N PRO A 220 -14.79 15.70 21.15
CA PRO A 220 -15.03 17.09 20.83
C PRO A 220 -15.55 17.90 22.03
N SER A 221 -14.98 19.06 22.25
CA SER A 221 -15.42 19.98 23.32
C SER A 221 -16.83 20.52 23.12
N THR A 222 -17.37 20.36 21.92
CA THR A 222 -18.76 20.76 21.57
C THR A 222 -19.80 19.78 22.10
N PHE A 223 -19.41 18.57 22.55
CA PHE A 223 -20.34 17.62 23.14
C PHE A 223 -20.66 18.04 24.59
N ALA A 224 -21.93 17.84 24.99
CA ALA A 224 -22.34 18.07 26.37
C ALA A 224 -21.56 17.16 27.34
N ASP A 225 -21.27 17.63 28.54
CA ASP A 225 -20.49 16.89 29.54
C ASP A 225 -21.09 15.51 29.88
N GLY A 226 -22.42 15.42 30.00
CA GLY A 226 -23.11 14.15 30.22
C GLY A 226 -22.91 13.16 29.07
N GLU A 227 -22.88 13.63 27.83
CA GLU A 227 -22.63 12.80 26.65
C GLU A 227 -21.17 12.34 26.58
N ARG A 228 -20.22 13.24 26.90
CA ARG A 228 -18.81 12.89 26.98
C ARG A 228 -18.55 11.81 28.02
N SER A 229 -19.16 11.94 29.23
CA SER A 229 -19.05 10.93 30.28
C SER A 229 -19.66 9.59 29.82
N ARG A 230 -20.86 9.62 29.20
CA ARG A 230 -21.53 8.41 28.66
C ARG A 230 -20.63 7.66 27.69
N LEU A 231 -20.04 8.36 26.73
CA LEU A 231 -19.19 7.77 25.69
C LEU A 231 -17.88 7.21 26.30
N GLN A 232 -17.26 7.93 27.22
CA GLN A 232 -16.06 7.45 27.90
C GLN A 232 -16.33 6.20 28.75
N ASP A 233 -17.42 6.19 29.53
CA ASP A 233 -17.79 5.05 30.35
C ASP A 233 -18.13 3.83 29.49
N ALA A 234 -18.88 4.02 28.38
CA ALA A 234 -19.19 2.98 27.41
C ALA A 234 -17.93 2.44 26.71
N GLY A 235 -16.98 3.34 26.36
CA GLY A 235 -15.69 2.96 25.78
C GLY A 235 -14.85 2.12 26.73
N ARG A 236 -14.72 2.54 28.01
CA ARG A 236 -14.00 1.74 29.03
C ARG A 236 -14.64 0.37 29.21
N ALA A 237 -15.98 0.30 29.28
CA ALA A 237 -16.71 -0.95 29.40
C ALA A 237 -16.45 -1.87 28.20
N ALA A 238 -16.60 -1.38 26.95
CA ALA A 238 -16.38 -2.18 25.74
C ALA A 238 -14.92 -2.69 25.63
N LEU A 239 -13.94 -1.85 25.96
CA LEU A 239 -12.54 -2.27 25.94
C LEU A 239 -12.23 -3.32 27.01
N ARG A 240 -12.74 -3.15 28.23
CA ARG A 240 -12.51 -4.07 29.35
C ARG A 240 -13.25 -5.39 29.18
N ASP A 241 -14.53 -5.34 28.78
CA ASP A 241 -15.45 -6.48 28.87
C ASP A 241 -15.51 -7.26 27.55
N ASP A 242 -15.27 -6.61 26.40
CA ASP A 242 -15.34 -7.22 25.07
C ASP A 242 -13.95 -7.38 24.42
N VAL A 243 -13.22 -6.27 24.24
CA VAL A 243 -12.01 -6.25 23.39
C VAL A 243 -10.83 -6.96 24.05
N THR A 244 -10.45 -6.61 25.28
CA THR A 244 -9.29 -7.21 25.95
C THR A 244 -9.46 -8.72 26.15
N PRO A 245 -10.63 -9.25 26.59
CA PRO A 245 -10.84 -10.68 26.65
C PRO A 245 -10.75 -11.39 25.30
N ALA A 246 -11.18 -10.74 24.21
CA ALA A 246 -11.08 -11.29 22.86
C ALA A 246 -9.63 -11.40 22.39
N TYR A 247 -8.80 -10.37 22.57
CA TYR A 247 -7.37 -10.43 22.29
C TYR A 247 -6.66 -11.50 23.14
N ARG A 248 -7.03 -11.63 24.41
CA ARG A 248 -6.46 -12.67 25.30
C ARG A 248 -6.81 -14.09 24.79
N ARG A 249 -8.06 -14.32 24.35
CA ARG A 249 -8.44 -15.60 23.72
C ARG A 249 -7.66 -15.87 22.45
N PHE A 250 -7.47 -14.86 21.61
CA PHE A 250 -6.69 -15.01 20.39
C PHE A 250 -5.23 -15.34 20.68
N LEU A 251 -4.61 -14.63 21.63
CA LEU A 251 -3.24 -14.92 22.07
C LEU A 251 -3.12 -16.37 22.60
N THR A 252 -4.05 -16.80 23.47
CA THR A 252 -4.08 -18.21 23.97
C THR A 252 -4.21 -19.20 22.82
N PHE A 253 -5.12 -18.96 21.86
CA PHE A 253 -5.25 -19.83 20.68
C PHE A 253 -3.95 -19.89 19.86
N MET A 254 -3.29 -18.75 19.65
CA MET A 254 -2.02 -18.72 18.93
C MET A 254 -0.93 -19.53 19.63
N THR A 255 -0.76 -19.35 20.94
CA THR A 255 0.29 -20.02 21.69
C THR A 255 0.03 -21.50 21.92
N ASP A 256 -1.21 -21.88 22.19
CA ASP A 256 -1.55 -23.24 22.64
C ASP A 256 -1.98 -24.16 21.48
N GLU A 257 -2.53 -23.63 20.40
CA GLU A 257 -3.07 -24.43 19.29
C GLU A 257 -2.37 -24.12 17.95
N TYR A 258 -2.34 -22.85 17.52
CA TYR A 258 -1.93 -22.55 16.13
C TYR A 258 -0.43 -22.71 15.93
N LEU A 259 0.40 -22.07 16.75
CA LEU A 259 1.86 -22.15 16.61
C LEU A 259 2.38 -23.61 16.77
N PRO A 260 1.91 -24.41 17.76
CA PRO A 260 2.31 -25.81 17.83
C PRO A 260 1.87 -26.65 16.64
N GLY A 261 0.68 -26.37 16.06
CA GLY A 261 0.11 -27.11 14.94
C GLY A 261 0.49 -26.57 13.56
N ALA A 262 1.14 -25.42 13.47
CA ALA A 262 1.55 -24.80 12.22
C ALA A 262 2.63 -25.62 11.51
N ARG A 263 2.62 -25.63 10.16
CA ARG A 263 3.57 -26.38 9.34
C ARG A 263 5.03 -25.95 9.59
N GLU A 264 5.94 -26.91 9.42
CA GLU A 264 7.38 -26.71 9.51
C GLU A 264 7.99 -26.30 8.16
N THR A 265 7.38 -26.74 7.07
CA THR A 265 7.83 -26.48 5.71
C THR A 265 7.60 -25.03 5.33
N LEU A 266 8.49 -24.45 4.50
CA LEU A 266 8.49 -22.99 4.22
C LEU A 266 7.78 -22.65 2.91
N GLY A 267 8.00 -23.45 1.87
CA GLY A 267 7.55 -23.16 0.52
C GLY A 267 6.03 -23.14 0.37
N ALA A 268 5.49 -22.20 -0.40
CA ALA A 268 4.09 -22.22 -0.80
C ALA A 268 3.77 -23.45 -1.65
N SER A 269 4.76 -23.96 -2.42
CA SER A 269 4.63 -25.22 -3.19
C SER A 269 4.36 -26.45 -2.34
N GLU A 270 4.54 -26.38 -1.03
CA GLU A 270 4.29 -27.50 -0.10
C GLU A 270 2.92 -27.43 0.59
N LEU A 271 2.13 -26.41 0.30
CA LEU A 271 0.73 -26.30 0.68
C LEU A 271 -0.14 -27.25 -0.17
N PRO A 272 -1.38 -27.56 0.25
CA PRO A 272 -2.34 -28.22 -0.63
C PRO A 272 -2.48 -27.46 -1.97
N ASP A 273 -2.36 -28.17 -3.10
CA ASP A 273 -2.27 -27.59 -4.45
C ASP A 273 -1.17 -26.51 -4.61
N GLY A 274 -0.14 -26.57 -3.78
CA GLY A 274 0.80 -25.49 -3.51
C GLY A 274 1.59 -25.00 -4.74
N ARG A 275 1.93 -25.89 -5.71
CA ARG A 275 2.58 -25.45 -6.96
C ARG A 275 1.66 -24.57 -7.78
N ALA A 276 0.43 -25.01 -8.01
CA ALA A 276 -0.57 -24.23 -8.74
C ALA A 276 -0.91 -22.93 -8.00
N TYR A 277 -0.94 -22.97 -6.67
CA TYR A 277 -1.11 -21.80 -5.83
C TYR A 277 0.04 -20.80 -6.03
N TYR A 278 1.29 -21.23 -5.98
CA TYR A 278 2.42 -20.32 -6.16
C TYR A 278 2.51 -19.77 -7.59
N ASP A 279 2.25 -20.58 -8.61
CA ASP A 279 2.18 -20.12 -10.01
C ASP A 279 1.11 -19.04 -10.18
N TRP A 280 -0.06 -19.20 -9.55
CA TRP A 280 -1.10 -18.19 -9.53
C TRP A 280 -0.65 -16.91 -8.79
N LEU A 281 0.06 -17.04 -7.66
CA LEU A 281 0.60 -15.88 -6.92
C LEU A 281 1.65 -15.11 -7.72
N VAL A 282 2.53 -15.80 -8.46
CA VAL A 282 3.47 -15.14 -9.38
C VAL A 282 2.70 -14.27 -10.38
N LYS A 283 1.64 -14.81 -11.01
CA LYS A 283 0.80 -14.07 -11.94
C LYS A 283 0.04 -12.93 -11.25
N LYS A 284 -0.55 -13.16 -10.09
CA LYS A 284 -1.28 -12.17 -9.29
C LYS A 284 -0.40 -10.97 -8.96
N PHE A 285 0.80 -11.21 -8.45
CA PHE A 285 1.67 -10.17 -7.93
C PHE A 285 2.58 -9.51 -8.97
N THR A 286 2.82 -10.15 -10.12
CA THR A 286 3.52 -9.52 -11.25
C THR A 286 2.57 -8.96 -12.30
N THR A 287 1.34 -9.44 -12.36
CA THR A 287 0.36 -9.22 -13.43
C THR A 287 0.82 -9.68 -14.82
N LEU A 288 1.87 -10.47 -14.87
CA LEU A 288 2.49 -10.98 -16.10
C LEU A 288 2.35 -12.52 -16.16
N ASP A 289 2.38 -13.05 -17.37
CA ASP A 289 2.33 -14.49 -17.60
C ASP A 289 3.75 -15.05 -17.60
N LEU A 290 4.32 -15.18 -16.40
CA LEU A 290 5.68 -15.63 -16.15
C LEU A 290 5.69 -16.83 -15.20
N THR A 291 6.63 -17.73 -15.40
CA THR A 291 6.94 -18.81 -14.47
C THR A 291 7.85 -18.34 -13.33
N ALA A 292 7.86 -19.07 -12.21
CA ALA A 292 8.79 -18.82 -11.12
C ALA A 292 10.26 -18.90 -11.57
N ASP A 293 10.59 -19.78 -12.52
CA ASP A 293 11.96 -19.90 -13.06
C ASP A 293 12.37 -18.66 -13.88
N GLU A 294 11.49 -18.16 -14.74
CA GLU A 294 11.75 -16.92 -15.49
C GLU A 294 11.95 -15.72 -14.58
N VAL A 295 11.12 -15.58 -13.53
CA VAL A 295 11.27 -14.51 -12.53
C VAL A 295 12.60 -14.66 -11.76
N HIS A 296 12.98 -15.88 -11.39
CA HIS A 296 14.27 -16.15 -10.74
C HIS A 296 15.45 -15.70 -11.59
N GLU A 297 15.45 -16.08 -12.88
CA GLU A 297 16.51 -15.70 -13.82
C GLU A 297 16.56 -14.18 -14.08
N ILE A 298 15.40 -13.50 -14.13
CA ILE A 298 15.36 -12.03 -14.16
C ILE A 298 16.04 -11.47 -12.91
N GLY A 299 15.71 -12.01 -11.74
CA GLY A 299 16.33 -11.62 -10.47
C GLY A 299 17.84 -11.75 -10.45
N LEU A 300 18.38 -12.89 -10.91
CA LEU A 300 19.81 -13.13 -10.99
C LEU A 300 20.54 -12.12 -11.90
N ARG A 301 19.94 -11.79 -13.06
CA ARG A 301 20.50 -10.80 -13.99
C ARG A 301 20.52 -9.40 -13.39
N GLU A 302 19.43 -8.99 -12.73
CA GLU A 302 19.35 -7.68 -12.06
C GLU A 302 20.31 -7.56 -10.91
N VAL A 303 20.45 -8.60 -10.07
CA VAL A 303 21.43 -8.67 -8.98
C VAL A 303 22.85 -8.48 -9.52
N ALA A 304 23.22 -9.15 -10.61
CA ALA A 304 24.53 -9.00 -11.22
C ALA A 304 24.78 -7.58 -11.77
N ALA A 305 23.79 -6.98 -12.44
CA ALA A 305 23.90 -5.64 -12.98
C ALA A 305 24.03 -4.58 -11.88
N ILE A 306 23.18 -4.64 -10.85
CA ILE A 306 23.23 -3.69 -9.71
C ILE A 306 24.53 -3.85 -8.93
N ARG A 307 25.06 -5.09 -8.78
CA ARG A 307 26.34 -5.33 -8.12
C ARG A 307 27.49 -4.61 -8.82
N ALA A 308 27.52 -4.60 -10.14
CA ALA A 308 28.55 -3.86 -10.90
C ALA A 308 28.48 -2.34 -10.66
N GLU A 309 27.26 -1.78 -10.52
CA GLU A 309 27.08 -0.38 -10.12
C GLU A 309 27.55 -0.13 -8.69
N MET A 310 27.18 -1.01 -7.74
CA MET A 310 27.59 -0.92 -6.34
C MET A 310 29.12 -0.93 -6.20
N ASP A 311 29.81 -1.81 -6.93
CA ASP A 311 31.28 -1.85 -6.94
C ASP A 311 31.90 -0.54 -7.46
N THR A 312 31.23 0.12 -8.40
CA THR A 312 31.65 1.43 -8.92
C THR A 312 31.45 2.53 -7.88
N VAL A 313 30.29 2.60 -7.25
CA VAL A 313 29.97 3.60 -6.22
C VAL A 313 30.82 3.38 -4.96
N MET A 314 31.07 2.13 -4.57
CA MET A 314 31.99 1.81 -3.46
C MET A 314 33.38 2.44 -3.69
N ARG A 315 33.95 2.33 -4.89
CA ARG A 315 35.24 2.98 -5.23
C ARG A 315 35.17 4.52 -5.12
N GLN A 316 34.05 5.13 -5.43
CA GLN A 316 33.85 6.58 -5.30
C GLN A 316 33.89 7.06 -3.85
N THR A 317 33.58 6.19 -2.87
CA THR A 317 33.73 6.53 -1.44
C THR A 317 35.20 6.57 -0.97
N GLY A 318 36.16 6.16 -1.80
CA GLY A 318 37.58 6.00 -1.42
C GLY A 318 37.88 4.72 -0.64
N PHE A 319 36.89 3.84 -0.46
CA PHE A 319 37.11 2.57 0.25
C PHE A 319 37.89 1.58 -0.60
N THR A 320 38.95 0.96 -0.03
CA THR A 320 39.87 0.07 -0.74
C THR A 320 39.75 -1.41 -0.34
N GLY A 321 38.85 -1.75 0.59
CA GLY A 321 38.62 -3.12 1.06
C GLY A 321 37.72 -3.94 0.12
N SER A 322 37.41 -5.17 0.53
CA SER A 322 36.43 -6.02 -0.18
C SER A 322 35.02 -5.49 -0.01
N PHE A 323 34.11 -5.94 -0.89
CA PHE A 323 32.68 -5.60 -0.79
C PHE A 323 32.09 -6.01 0.57
N ASP A 324 32.39 -7.22 1.06
CA ASP A 324 31.94 -7.67 2.38
C ASP A 324 32.48 -6.79 3.52
N ALA A 325 33.69 -6.30 3.40
CA ALA A 325 34.24 -5.35 4.37
C ALA A 325 33.54 -4.00 4.30
N PHE A 326 33.13 -3.57 3.11
CA PHE A 326 32.33 -2.35 2.94
C PHE A 326 30.92 -2.48 3.52
N LEU A 327 30.24 -3.62 3.27
CA LEU A 327 28.94 -3.89 3.90
C LEU A 327 29.06 -3.90 5.44
N ARG A 328 30.11 -4.50 5.99
CA ARG A 328 30.36 -4.46 7.45
C ARG A 328 30.57 -3.03 7.94
N LEU A 329 31.36 -2.22 7.24
CA LEU A 329 31.55 -0.80 7.58
C LEU A 329 30.20 -0.07 7.64
N LEU A 330 29.38 -0.21 6.60
CA LEU A 330 28.08 0.44 6.53
C LEU A 330 27.13 0.03 7.66
N ARG A 331 27.18 -1.23 8.09
CA ARG A 331 26.35 -1.76 9.18
C ARG A 331 26.81 -1.39 10.58
N THR A 332 28.07 -1.02 10.77
CA THR A 332 28.66 -0.90 12.11
C THR A 332 29.22 0.47 12.43
N ASP A 333 29.47 1.33 11.43
CA ASP A 333 29.98 2.68 11.68
C ASP A 333 28.84 3.59 12.17
N PRO A 334 28.92 4.10 13.42
CA PRO A 334 27.84 4.89 14.02
C PRO A 334 27.55 6.21 13.30
N ARG A 335 28.44 6.71 12.42
CA ARG A 335 28.20 7.91 11.62
C ARG A 335 27.01 7.77 10.66
N PHE A 336 26.64 6.54 10.32
CA PHE A 336 25.55 6.23 9.39
C PHE A 336 24.19 6.07 10.07
N TYR A 337 24.10 6.23 11.38
CA TYR A 337 22.89 5.99 12.14
C TYR A 337 22.45 7.21 12.91
N PRO A 338 21.13 7.44 13.06
CA PRO A 338 20.63 8.56 13.83
C PRO A 338 20.87 8.34 15.33
N ARG A 339 21.14 9.42 16.05
CA ARG A 339 21.35 9.37 17.50
C ARG A 339 20.04 9.44 18.29
N THR A 340 18.98 9.96 17.68
CA THR A 340 17.66 10.11 18.30
C THR A 340 16.57 9.89 17.26
N ALA A 341 15.37 9.48 17.72
CA ALA A 341 14.17 9.39 16.88
C ALA A 341 13.84 10.73 16.21
N ASP A 342 13.97 11.84 16.94
CA ASP A 342 13.74 13.19 16.43
C ASP A 342 14.70 13.56 15.29
N GLN A 343 15.97 13.16 15.37
CA GLN A 343 16.92 13.33 14.27
C GLN A 343 16.44 12.59 13.01
N LEU A 344 16.06 11.32 13.13
CA LEU A 344 15.60 10.51 11.99
C LEU A 344 14.36 11.13 11.33
N LEU A 345 13.38 11.56 12.14
CA LEU A 345 12.15 12.20 11.64
C LEU A 345 12.44 13.55 10.96
N LYS A 346 13.37 14.35 11.49
CA LYS A 346 13.78 15.62 10.89
C LYS A 346 14.47 15.42 9.54
N GLU A 347 15.37 14.44 9.44
CA GLU A 347 16.05 14.12 8.19
C GLU A 347 15.05 13.62 7.13
N ALA A 348 14.15 12.71 7.48
CA ALA A 348 13.09 12.25 6.59
C ALA A 348 12.21 13.41 6.09
N SER A 349 11.80 14.29 7.00
CA SER A 349 10.99 15.48 6.67
C SER A 349 11.74 16.45 5.77
N TYR A 350 13.04 16.65 5.99
CA TYR A 350 13.88 17.51 5.17
C TYR A 350 14.05 16.97 3.75
N ILE A 351 14.28 15.66 3.60
CA ILE A 351 14.37 15.00 2.29
C ILE A 351 13.05 15.12 1.55
N ALA A 352 11.93 14.82 2.21
CA ALA A 352 10.59 14.96 1.65
C ALA A 352 10.34 16.39 1.14
N LYS A 353 10.69 17.40 1.93
CA LYS A 353 10.49 18.81 1.54
C LYS A 353 11.41 19.28 0.41
N ARG A 354 12.62 18.72 0.31
CA ARG A 354 13.50 18.95 -0.86
C ARG A 354 12.85 18.41 -2.14
N MET A 355 12.21 17.23 -2.06
CA MET A 355 11.55 16.60 -3.22
C MET A 355 10.29 17.35 -3.64
N ASP A 356 9.49 17.90 -2.71
CA ASP A 356 8.34 18.76 -3.03
C ASP A 356 8.71 19.85 -4.04
N ALA A 357 9.87 20.48 -3.84
CA ALA A 357 10.35 21.56 -4.74
C ALA A 357 10.72 21.06 -6.16
N LYS A 358 10.89 19.76 -6.36
CA LYS A 358 11.23 19.16 -7.66
C LYS A 358 9.99 18.68 -8.42
N LEU A 359 8.89 18.41 -7.72
CA LEU A 359 7.69 17.82 -8.33
C LEU A 359 7.18 18.59 -9.57
N PRO A 360 7.12 19.94 -9.60
CA PRO A 360 6.62 20.66 -10.78
C PRO A 360 7.47 20.47 -12.05
N SER A 361 8.74 20.09 -11.92
CA SER A 361 9.60 19.79 -13.07
C SER A 361 9.44 18.37 -13.61
N LEU A 362 8.81 17.48 -12.84
CA LEU A 362 8.67 16.05 -13.15
C LEU A 362 7.22 15.65 -13.43
N PHE A 363 6.24 16.41 -12.96
CA PHE A 363 4.81 16.08 -13.04
C PHE A 363 4.00 17.28 -13.52
N GLY A 364 3.03 17.05 -14.40
CA GLY A 364 2.05 18.04 -14.83
C GLY A 364 0.91 18.17 -13.81
N ARG A 365 0.56 17.07 -13.13
CA ARG A 365 -0.47 17.03 -12.08
C ARG A 365 0.15 16.72 -10.73
N LEU A 366 -0.27 17.47 -9.71
CA LEU A 366 0.14 17.24 -8.32
C LEU A 366 -1.11 16.97 -7.47
N PRO A 367 -1.02 16.09 -6.45
CA PRO A 367 -2.15 15.79 -5.59
C PRO A 367 -2.55 17.01 -4.75
N ARG A 368 -3.84 17.16 -4.48
CA ARG A 368 -4.38 18.18 -3.56
C ARG A 368 -4.21 17.75 -2.10
N GLN A 369 -4.22 16.45 -1.86
CA GLN A 369 -4.08 15.90 -0.51
C GLN A 369 -2.65 16.09 0.01
N PRO A 370 -2.47 16.68 1.20
CA PRO A 370 -1.16 16.79 1.84
C PRO A 370 -0.73 15.47 2.47
N TYR A 371 0.55 15.38 2.86
CA TYR A 371 1.07 14.30 3.70
C TYR A 371 1.94 14.84 4.84
N GLY A 372 2.09 14.03 5.88
CA GLY A 372 3.00 14.27 7.00
C GLY A 372 4.04 13.16 7.13
N VAL A 373 5.06 13.43 7.96
CA VAL A 373 6.05 12.43 8.40
C VAL A 373 5.82 12.17 9.88
N ALA A 374 5.61 10.90 10.26
CA ALA A 374 5.29 10.51 11.62
C ALA A 374 6.02 9.21 12.01
N PRO A 375 6.25 8.95 13.31
CA PRO A 375 6.80 7.66 13.73
C PRO A 375 5.76 6.54 13.53
N VAL A 376 6.25 5.33 13.26
CA VAL A 376 5.42 4.11 13.35
C VAL A 376 4.88 4.00 14.78
N PRO A 377 3.60 3.65 14.98
CA PRO A 377 3.04 3.40 16.31
C PRO A 377 3.88 2.39 17.12
N GLU A 378 4.16 2.70 18.40
CA GLU A 378 5.10 1.94 19.24
C GLU A 378 4.78 0.44 19.30
N TYR A 379 3.50 0.08 19.37
CA TYR A 379 3.07 -1.32 19.46
C TYR A 379 3.32 -2.13 18.19
N LEU A 380 3.51 -1.48 17.03
CA LEU A 380 3.85 -2.12 15.75
C LEU A 380 5.36 -2.12 15.49
N ALA A 381 6.05 -1.08 15.96
CA ALA A 381 7.41 -0.75 15.56
C ALA A 381 8.43 -1.90 15.64
N PRO A 382 8.41 -2.82 16.66
CA PRO A 382 9.40 -3.90 16.78
C PRO A 382 9.39 -4.91 15.62
N LYS A 383 8.23 -5.16 15.02
CA LYS A 383 8.05 -6.10 13.90
C LYS A 383 7.78 -5.41 12.56
N TYR A 384 7.77 -4.08 12.56
CA TYR A 384 7.45 -3.27 11.38
C TYR A 384 8.70 -3.01 10.52
N THR A 385 8.49 -2.82 9.21
CA THR A 385 9.55 -2.42 8.26
C THR A 385 10.16 -1.05 8.59
N ALA A 386 11.17 -0.63 7.84
CA ALA A 386 11.86 0.65 8.05
C ALA A 386 10.95 1.88 7.90
N GLY A 387 9.95 1.82 7.07
CA GLY A 387 8.92 2.83 6.86
C GLY A 387 7.83 2.32 5.94
N ARG A 388 6.70 3.04 5.90
CA ARG A 388 5.57 2.77 5.01
C ARG A 388 4.69 4.00 4.87
N TYR A 389 4.16 4.23 3.68
CA TYR A 389 3.08 5.19 3.51
C TYR A 389 1.76 4.62 4.04
N ASN A 390 1.11 5.38 4.90
CA ASN A 390 -0.23 5.10 5.41
C ASN A 390 -1.19 6.15 4.85
N GLY A 391 -2.04 5.71 3.91
CA GLY A 391 -3.08 6.55 3.34
C GLY A 391 -4.18 6.81 4.36
N ASN A 392 -4.99 7.82 4.12
CA ASN A 392 -6.15 8.16 4.93
C ASN A 392 -7.39 8.33 4.04
N PRO A 393 -8.58 8.45 4.65
CA PRO A 393 -9.82 8.66 3.92
C PRO A 393 -9.73 9.87 2.98
N PRO A 394 -10.31 9.79 1.77
CA PRO A 394 -10.24 10.85 0.76
C PRO A 394 -11.12 12.07 1.09
N ASP A 395 -11.78 12.11 2.24
CA ASP A 395 -12.59 13.25 2.71
C ASP A 395 -11.75 14.49 3.09
N GLY A 396 -10.42 14.36 3.12
CA GLY A 396 -9.48 15.45 3.38
C GLY A 396 -9.41 15.92 4.83
N THR A 397 -10.02 15.20 5.77
CA THR A 397 -10.00 15.57 7.20
C THR A 397 -8.65 15.30 7.87
N GLU A 398 -7.90 14.31 7.36
CA GLU A 398 -6.56 13.95 7.84
C GLU A 398 -5.59 13.84 6.65
N PRO A 399 -4.30 14.14 6.83
CA PRO A 399 -3.28 13.93 5.79
C PRO A 399 -2.90 12.45 5.70
N GLY A 400 -2.38 12.00 4.57
CA GLY A 400 -1.63 10.76 4.52
C GLY A 400 -0.33 10.86 5.33
N TYR A 401 0.22 9.73 5.79
CA TYR A 401 1.45 9.74 6.58
C TYR A 401 2.52 8.82 5.98
N TYR A 402 3.70 9.36 5.78
CA TYR A 402 4.92 8.58 5.68
C TYR A 402 5.34 8.20 7.12
N TRP A 403 5.10 6.97 7.51
CA TRP A 403 5.56 6.42 8.78
C TRP A 403 7.01 6.02 8.69
N VAL A 404 7.82 6.53 9.61
CA VAL A 404 9.24 6.21 9.76
C VAL A 404 9.43 5.38 11.03
N ASN A 405 10.04 4.21 10.93
CA ASN A 405 10.24 3.35 12.08
C ASN A 405 11.41 3.85 12.95
N THR A 406 11.09 4.34 14.13
CA THR A 406 12.06 4.86 15.11
C THR A 406 12.51 3.84 16.16
N TYR A 407 12.07 2.58 16.04
CA TYR A 407 12.53 1.48 16.89
C TYR A 407 13.91 0.98 16.45
N ALA A 408 14.81 0.68 17.42
CA ALA A 408 16.15 0.15 17.18
C ALA A 408 16.96 1.04 16.19
N LEU A 409 17.23 2.29 16.59
CA LEU A 409 17.86 3.32 15.75
C LEU A 409 19.20 2.89 15.12
N GLU A 410 19.93 1.98 15.78
CA GLU A 410 21.16 1.36 15.28
C GLU A 410 20.95 0.48 14.04
N THR A 411 19.71 0.22 13.68
CA THR A 411 19.32 -0.50 12.45
C THR A 411 18.77 0.43 11.36
N ARG A 412 18.60 1.72 11.63
CA ARG A 412 17.97 2.72 10.74
C ARG A 412 19.02 3.58 10.07
N SER A 413 19.58 3.08 8.98
CA SER A 413 20.70 3.75 8.29
C SER A 413 20.25 5.04 7.58
N LEU A 414 21.01 6.12 7.79
CA LEU A 414 20.77 7.41 7.14
C LEU A 414 21.07 7.40 5.64
N TYR A 415 21.99 6.54 5.18
CA TYR A 415 22.32 6.45 3.76
C TYR A 415 21.20 5.84 2.90
N ASN A 416 20.26 5.09 3.49
CA ASN A 416 19.08 4.58 2.78
C ASN A 416 17.89 5.58 2.79
N LEU A 417 17.96 6.63 3.62
CA LEU A 417 16.79 7.44 3.94
C LEU A 417 16.29 8.26 2.76
N GLU A 418 17.18 8.72 1.84
CA GLU A 418 16.74 9.40 0.61
C GLU A 418 15.87 8.44 -0.24
N ALA A 419 16.32 7.21 -0.48
CA ALA A 419 15.57 6.23 -1.27
C ALA A 419 14.23 5.88 -0.59
N LEU A 420 14.24 5.60 0.72
CA LEU A 420 13.01 5.30 1.47
C LEU A 420 12.00 6.45 1.40
N THR A 421 12.46 7.68 1.59
CA THR A 421 11.58 8.85 1.58
C THR A 421 10.97 9.08 0.19
N LEU A 422 11.75 8.91 -0.89
CA LEU A 422 11.23 9.01 -2.26
C LEU A 422 10.25 7.90 -2.60
N HIS A 423 10.39 6.71 -2.02
CA HIS A 423 9.48 5.58 -2.17
C HIS A 423 8.15 5.83 -1.45
N GLU A 424 8.21 6.19 -0.16
CA GLU A 424 7.01 6.24 0.69
C GLU A 424 6.25 7.57 0.57
N ALA A 425 6.97 8.69 0.48
CA ALA A 425 6.39 10.01 0.37
C ALA A 425 6.18 10.42 -1.11
N VAL A 426 6.90 11.43 -1.58
CA VAL A 426 6.87 11.91 -2.95
C VAL A 426 8.22 11.67 -3.62
N PRO A 427 8.24 11.29 -4.90
CA PRO A 427 7.10 11.10 -5.81
C PRO A 427 6.47 9.70 -5.77
N GLY A 428 6.77 8.88 -4.73
CA GLY A 428 6.34 7.50 -4.61
C GLY A 428 4.87 7.31 -4.18
N HIS A 429 4.66 6.52 -3.14
CA HIS A 429 3.33 6.05 -2.74
C HIS A 429 2.32 7.16 -2.45
N HIS A 430 2.73 8.22 -1.71
CA HIS A 430 1.81 9.32 -1.44
C HIS A 430 1.30 9.94 -2.74
N LEU A 431 2.19 10.34 -3.64
CA LEU A 431 1.79 11.00 -4.88
C LEU A 431 0.91 10.10 -5.74
N GLN A 432 1.29 8.83 -5.91
CA GLN A 432 0.55 7.86 -6.72
C GLN A 432 -0.85 7.59 -6.17
N ILE A 433 -0.97 7.32 -4.85
CA ILE A 433 -2.25 6.95 -4.22
C ILE A 433 -3.17 8.17 -4.13
N ALA A 434 -2.64 9.35 -3.78
CA ALA A 434 -3.44 10.56 -3.71
C ALA A 434 -3.97 10.96 -5.10
N LEU A 435 -3.17 10.89 -6.16
CA LEU A 435 -3.64 11.13 -7.52
C LEU A 435 -4.69 10.09 -7.96
N ALA A 436 -4.50 8.81 -7.63
CA ALA A 436 -5.48 7.77 -7.95
C ALA A 436 -6.84 8.05 -7.28
N ASN A 437 -6.83 8.48 -6.02
CA ASN A 437 -8.04 8.86 -5.29
C ASN A 437 -8.76 10.09 -5.88
N GLU A 438 -8.06 10.93 -6.62
CA GLU A 438 -8.59 12.13 -7.27
C GLU A 438 -9.12 11.88 -8.70
N VAL A 439 -8.97 10.67 -9.25
CA VAL A 439 -9.48 10.33 -10.60
C VAL A 439 -10.98 10.04 -10.51
N GLU A 440 -11.80 11.04 -10.81
CA GLU A 440 -13.27 10.91 -10.77
C GLU A 440 -13.86 10.21 -12.01
N SER A 441 -13.11 10.15 -13.11
CA SER A 441 -13.57 9.58 -14.38
C SER A 441 -13.59 8.05 -14.42
N VAL A 442 -12.94 7.36 -13.48
CA VAL A 442 -12.93 5.90 -13.44
C VAL A 442 -13.90 5.34 -12.40
N PRO A 443 -14.49 4.16 -12.63
CA PRO A 443 -15.36 3.51 -11.66
C PRO A 443 -14.68 3.27 -10.30
N ASN A 444 -15.46 3.28 -9.23
CA ASN A 444 -14.94 3.15 -7.88
C ASN A 444 -14.12 1.87 -7.65
N PHE A 445 -14.47 0.76 -8.29
CA PHE A 445 -13.74 -0.49 -8.18
C PHE A 445 -12.30 -0.39 -8.73
N ARG A 446 -12.02 0.55 -9.66
CA ARG A 446 -10.69 0.89 -10.14
C ARG A 446 -10.02 1.92 -9.24
N ARG A 447 -10.75 2.99 -8.94
CA ARG A 447 -10.26 4.14 -8.16
C ARG A 447 -9.67 3.71 -6.81
N TYR A 448 -10.32 2.76 -6.14
CA TYR A 448 -9.91 2.24 -4.83
C TYR A 448 -9.23 0.86 -4.93
N SER A 449 -8.74 0.50 -6.10
CA SER A 449 -7.95 -0.73 -6.28
C SER A 449 -6.45 -0.43 -6.12
N TYR A 450 -5.75 -1.34 -5.47
CA TYR A 450 -4.29 -1.31 -5.40
C TYR A 450 -3.72 -2.57 -6.05
N ILE A 451 -3.01 -2.39 -7.17
CA ILE A 451 -2.30 -3.47 -7.85
C ILE A 451 -0.83 -3.38 -7.47
N SER A 452 -0.37 -4.39 -6.74
CA SER A 452 0.95 -4.38 -6.10
C SER A 452 2.09 -4.12 -7.10
N ALA A 453 2.07 -4.77 -8.28
CA ALA A 453 3.09 -4.54 -9.31
C ALA A 453 3.14 -3.09 -9.80
N PHE A 454 1.99 -2.42 -9.89
CA PHE A 454 1.94 -1.01 -10.27
C PHE A 454 2.42 -0.10 -9.13
N GLY A 455 1.86 -0.24 -7.94
CA GLY A 455 2.16 0.64 -6.81
C GLY A 455 3.59 0.52 -6.31
N GLU A 456 4.07 -0.71 -6.11
CA GLU A 456 5.44 -0.97 -5.66
C GLU A 456 6.47 -0.73 -6.77
N GLY A 457 6.10 -1.05 -8.02
CA GLY A 457 6.91 -0.72 -9.18
C GLY A 457 7.09 0.78 -9.36
N TRP A 458 6.03 1.56 -9.14
CA TRP A 458 6.09 3.02 -9.12
C TRP A 458 6.96 3.54 -7.97
N GLY A 459 6.81 3.01 -6.74
CA GLY A 459 7.65 3.39 -5.61
C GLY A 459 9.14 3.18 -5.90
N LEU A 460 9.49 2.03 -6.48
CA LEU A 460 10.88 1.73 -6.85
C LEU A 460 11.38 2.58 -8.03
N TYR A 461 10.50 2.88 -8.99
CA TYR A 461 10.79 3.84 -10.05
C TYR A 461 11.02 5.27 -9.49
N ALA A 462 10.27 5.67 -8.47
CA ALA A 462 10.44 6.94 -7.78
C ALA A 462 11.81 7.06 -7.07
N GLU A 463 12.31 5.97 -6.48
CA GLU A 463 13.68 5.91 -5.95
C GLU A 463 14.71 6.18 -7.07
N TRP A 464 14.55 5.53 -8.22
CA TRP A 464 15.43 5.73 -9.38
C TRP A 464 15.32 7.16 -9.93
N LEU A 465 14.12 7.74 -10.01
CA LEU A 465 13.87 9.11 -10.47
C LEU A 465 14.59 10.16 -9.61
N GLY A 466 14.93 9.83 -8.38
CA GLY A 466 15.75 10.67 -7.51
C GLY A 466 17.11 11.06 -8.12
N LEU A 467 17.68 10.25 -9.04
CA LEU A 467 18.89 10.61 -9.77
C LEU A 467 18.67 11.86 -10.64
N GLU A 468 17.56 11.90 -11.37
CA GLU A 468 17.19 13.05 -12.22
C GLU A 468 16.76 14.27 -11.39
N ALA A 469 16.16 14.04 -10.22
CA ALA A 469 15.79 15.10 -9.29
C ALA A 469 16.99 15.72 -8.54
N GLY A 470 18.21 15.17 -8.71
CA GLY A 470 19.42 15.68 -8.09
C GLY A 470 19.61 15.26 -6.63
N PHE A 471 19.09 14.07 -6.28
CA PHE A 471 19.39 13.37 -5.03
C PHE A 471 20.61 12.45 -5.19
N TYR A 472 21.02 11.78 -4.13
CA TYR A 472 22.13 10.82 -4.12
C TYR A 472 23.48 11.43 -4.52
N THR A 473 23.71 12.70 -4.14
CA THR A 473 24.96 13.42 -4.46
C THR A 473 26.14 12.95 -3.62
N ASP A 474 25.89 12.36 -2.46
CA ASP A 474 26.90 11.67 -1.64
C ASP A 474 27.01 10.19 -2.10
N PRO A 475 28.23 9.67 -2.35
CA PRO A 475 28.40 8.26 -2.73
C PRO A 475 27.79 7.26 -1.75
N TYR A 476 27.74 7.56 -0.45
CA TYR A 476 27.08 6.69 0.53
C TYR A 476 25.55 6.69 0.34
N SER A 477 24.94 7.84 0.10
CA SER A 477 23.51 7.91 -0.22
C SER A 477 23.19 7.19 -1.54
N ASN A 478 24.03 7.33 -2.58
CA ASN A 478 23.86 6.59 -3.83
C ASN A 478 24.05 5.06 -3.62
N PHE A 479 24.96 4.65 -2.74
CA PHE A 479 25.07 3.24 -2.36
C PHE A 479 23.84 2.76 -1.59
N GLY A 480 23.22 3.63 -0.80
CA GLY A 480 21.93 3.39 -0.13
C GLY A 480 20.80 3.12 -1.13
N ARG A 481 20.68 3.95 -2.17
CA ARG A 481 19.75 3.71 -3.29
C ARG A 481 20.01 2.35 -3.95
N LEU A 482 21.27 2.05 -4.24
CA LEU A 482 21.64 0.75 -4.83
C LEU A 482 21.40 -0.41 -3.87
N THR A 483 21.56 -0.23 -2.55
CA THR A 483 21.16 -1.23 -1.55
C THR A 483 19.67 -1.54 -1.65
N TYR A 484 18.81 -0.52 -1.82
CA TYR A 484 17.38 -0.70 -1.97
C TYR A 484 17.02 -1.34 -3.32
N ALA A 485 17.65 -0.91 -4.42
CA ALA A 485 17.47 -1.55 -5.73
C ALA A 485 17.92 -3.02 -5.70
N MET A 486 19.07 -3.33 -5.08
CA MET A 486 19.59 -4.68 -4.89
C MET A 486 18.65 -5.53 -4.04
N TRP A 487 18.14 -4.98 -2.95
CA TRP A 487 17.17 -5.66 -2.10
C TRP A 487 15.96 -6.14 -2.90
N ARG A 488 15.37 -5.25 -3.75
CA ARG A 488 14.20 -5.60 -4.54
C ARG A 488 14.54 -6.57 -5.69
N ALA A 489 15.73 -6.51 -6.27
CA ALA A 489 16.20 -7.52 -7.21
C ALA A 489 16.41 -8.89 -6.53
N ALA A 490 17.04 -8.89 -5.34
CA ALA A 490 17.24 -10.10 -4.54
C ALA A 490 15.91 -10.75 -4.11
N ARG A 491 14.82 -9.97 -3.93
CA ARG A 491 13.48 -10.50 -3.64
C ARG A 491 13.00 -11.47 -4.73
N LEU A 492 13.28 -11.20 -6.02
CA LEU A 492 12.92 -12.11 -7.11
C LEU A 492 13.59 -13.48 -6.95
N VAL A 493 14.84 -13.47 -6.50
CA VAL A 493 15.62 -14.70 -6.28
C VAL A 493 15.20 -15.43 -5.01
N VAL A 494 15.00 -14.68 -3.92
CA VAL A 494 14.70 -15.24 -2.59
C VAL A 494 13.28 -15.79 -2.53
N ASP A 495 12.29 -15.05 -3.02
CA ASP A 495 10.88 -15.49 -3.00
C ASP A 495 10.70 -16.77 -3.83
N THR A 496 11.19 -16.79 -5.07
CA THR A 496 11.17 -17.99 -5.91
C THR A 496 12.05 -19.11 -5.34
N GLY A 497 13.16 -18.76 -4.69
CA GLY A 497 14.02 -19.70 -3.97
C GLY A 497 13.27 -20.44 -2.85
N LEU A 498 12.58 -19.70 -2.01
CA LEU A 498 11.79 -20.24 -0.90
C LEU A 498 10.59 -21.06 -1.39
N HIS A 499 9.84 -20.53 -2.34
CA HIS A 499 8.52 -21.06 -2.68
C HIS A 499 8.51 -22.08 -3.83
N ALA A 500 9.53 -22.08 -4.69
CA ALA A 500 9.62 -23.01 -5.81
C ALA A 500 10.90 -23.87 -5.83
N LYS A 501 11.98 -23.45 -5.16
CA LYS A 501 13.28 -24.13 -5.24
C LYS A 501 13.75 -24.74 -3.91
N GLY A 502 12.91 -24.72 -2.87
CA GLY A 502 13.17 -25.38 -1.58
C GLY A 502 14.31 -24.75 -0.75
N TRP A 503 14.53 -23.42 -0.89
CA TRP A 503 15.52 -22.74 -0.06
C TRP A 503 15.10 -22.76 1.41
N THR A 504 16.11 -22.89 2.28
CA THR A 504 15.92 -22.70 3.72
C THR A 504 15.82 -21.21 4.05
N ARG A 505 15.21 -20.92 5.21
CA ARG A 505 15.15 -19.55 5.77
C ARG A 505 16.55 -18.92 5.88
N GLN A 506 17.56 -19.72 6.33
CA GLN A 506 18.91 -19.21 6.48
C GLN A 506 19.55 -18.86 5.13
N GLN A 507 19.36 -19.69 4.10
CA GLN A 507 19.84 -19.37 2.75
C GLN A 507 19.26 -18.04 2.24
N ALA A 508 17.99 -17.78 2.49
CA ALA A 508 17.34 -16.51 2.13
C ALA A 508 17.97 -15.31 2.88
N ILE A 509 18.13 -15.44 4.21
CA ILE A 509 18.78 -14.41 5.04
C ILE A 509 20.22 -14.15 4.58
N ASP A 510 21.01 -15.20 4.36
CA ASP A 510 22.40 -15.10 3.92
C ASP A 510 22.53 -14.47 2.54
N TYR A 511 21.60 -14.78 1.63
CA TYR A 511 21.55 -14.17 0.31
C TYR A 511 21.32 -12.65 0.39
N LEU A 512 20.30 -12.22 1.15
CA LEU A 512 20.06 -10.78 1.38
C LEU A 512 21.25 -10.10 2.06
N ALA A 513 21.78 -10.73 3.11
CA ALA A 513 22.89 -10.16 3.89
C ALA A 513 24.19 -10.02 3.10
N SER A 514 24.48 -10.91 2.16
CA SER A 514 25.68 -10.86 1.33
C SER A 514 25.60 -9.90 0.15
N HIS A 515 24.39 -9.52 -0.27
CA HIS A 515 24.18 -8.65 -1.43
C HIS A 515 23.79 -7.21 -1.06
N THR A 516 23.29 -6.95 0.15
CA THR A 516 22.77 -5.64 0.56
C THR A 516 23.47 -5.11 1.80
N ALA A 517 23.40 -3.81 2.05
CA ALA A 517 23.83 -3.19 3.30
C ALA A 517 22.71 -3.12 4.37
N LEU A 518 21.58 -3.83 4.16
CA LEU A 518 20.53 -3.95 5.17
C LEU A 518 21.07 -4.56 6.46
N SER A 519 20.51 -4.17 7.60
CA SER A 519 20.84 -4.80 8.87
C SER A 519 20.45 -6.29 8.86
N ILE A 520 21.12 -7.12 9.66
CA ILE A 520 20.77 -8.54 9.77
C ILE A 520 19.35 -8.71 10.31
N HIS A 521 18.91 -7.79 11.17
CA HIS A 521 17.53 -7.75 11.64
C HIS A 521 16.54 -7.56 10.48
N GLU A 522 16.78 -6.59 9.59
CA GLU A 522 15.93 -6.38 8.40
C GLU A 522 15.95 -7.58 7.45
N CYS A 523 17.13 -8.17 7.17
CA CYS A 523 17.20 -9.40 6.36
C CYS A 523 16.36 -10.53 6.96
N THR A 524 16.29 -10.63 8.29
CA THR A 524 15.53 -11.65 9.01
C THR A 524 14.03 -11.37 8.93
N THR A 525 13.59 -10.17 9.29
CA THR A 525 12.17 -9.79 9.28
C THR A 525 11.57 -9.83 7.88
N GLU A 526 12.33 -9.40 6.88
CA GLU A 526 11.92 -9.48 5.48
C GLU A 526 11.82 -10.91 4.96
N THR A 527 12.76 -11.79 5.35
CA THR A 527 12.66 -13.22 5.00
C THR A 527 11.39 -13.84 5.60
N ASP A 528 11.08 -13.55 6.86
CA ASP A 528 9.86 -14.03 7.51
C ASP A 528 8.59 -13.49 6.83
N ARG A 529 8.63 -12.24 6.37
CA ARG A 529 7.57 -11.63 5.57
C ARG A 529 7.38 -12.38 4.26
N TYR A 530 8.45 -12.68 3.51
CA TYR A 530 8.35 -13.41 2.24
C TYR A 530 7.78 -14.81 2.46
N ILE A 531 8.25 -15.53 3.47
CA ILE A 531 7.73 -16.87 3.82
C ILE A 531 6.23 -16.84 4.12
N SER A 532 5.75 -15.79 4.79
CA SER A 532 4.35 -15.67 5.20
C SER A 532 3.45 -14.98 4.18
N TRP A 533 4.03 -14.35 3.16
CA TRP A 533 3.30 -13.66 2.10
C TRP A 533 3.91 -13.94 0.72
N PRO A 534 3.80 -15.19 0.23
CA PRO A 534 4.46 -15.64 -0.99
C PRO A 534 4.03 -14.83 -2.23
N GLY A 535 5.00 -14.52 -3.09
CA GLY A 535 4.80 -13.82 -4.36
C GLY A 535 4.73 -12.31 -4.24
N GLN A 536 4.33 -11.70 -3.10
CA GLN A 536 4.19 -10.25 -2.98
C GLN A 536 5.52 -9.52 -3.23
N ALA A 537 6.61 -10.10 -2.78
CA ALA A 537 7.95 -9.54 -2.94
C ALA A 537 8.38 -9.36 -4.41
N LEU A 538 7.77 -10.11 -5.34
CA LEU A 538 8.05 -10.03 -6.79
C LEU A 538 7.55 -8.73 -7.41
N SER A 539 6.49 -8.13 -6.88
CA SER A 539 5.80 -6.96 -7.43
C SER A 539 6.74 -5.78 -7.69
N TYR A 540 7.62 -5.49 -6.75
CA TYR A 540 8.50 -4.32 -6.73
C TYR A 540 9.36 -4.20 -7.98
N LYS A 541 10.24 -5.17 -8.17
CA LYS A 541 11.24 -5.14 -9.25
C LYS A 541 10.58 -5.39 -10.60
N MET A 542 9.59 -6.28 -10.68
CA MET A 542 8.88 -6.53 -11.93
C MET A 542 8.13 -5.30 -12.41
N GLY A 543 7.49 -4.57 -11.50
CA GLY A 543 6.81 -3.31 -11.82
C GLY A 543 7.78 -2.21 -12.27
N GLU A 544 8.89 -2.01 -11.53
CA GLU A 544 9.92 -1.03 -11.91
C GLU A 544 10.49 -1.31 -13.30
N LEU A 545 10.86 -2.56 -13.57
CA LEU A 545 11.42 -2.95 -14.87
C LEU A 545 10.47 -2.62 -16.02
N LYS A 546 9.16 -2.88 -15.85
CA LYS A 546 8.15 -2.55 -16.87
C LYS A 546 7.99 -1.04 -17.03
N ILE A 547 7.90 -0.27 -15.95
CA ILE A 547 7.76 1.20 -16.02
C ILE A 547 8.99 1.82 -16.71
N ARG A 548 10.20 1.38 -16.39
CA ARG A 548 11.43 1.86 -17.02
C ARG A 548 11.53 1.45 -18.49
N GLU A 549 11.10 0.25 -18.82
CA GLU A 549 11.03 -0.22 -20.22
C GLU A 549 10.07 0.66 -21.03
N LEU A 550 8.88 0.94 -20.50
CA LEU A 550 7.89 1.79 -21.14
C LEU A 550 8.37 3.24 -21.29
N ARG A 551 9.07 3.77 -20.30
CA ARG A 551 9.68 5.10 -20.37
C ARG A 551 10.73 5.16 -21.48
N ARG A 552 11.66 4.22 -21.52
CA ARG A 552 12.68 4.16 -22.58
C ARG A 552 12.03 4.07 -23.96
N ARG A 553 10.98 3.25 -24.13
CA ARG A 553 10.22 3.14 -25.37
C ARG A 553 9.61 4.48 -25.78
N ALA A 554 9.04 5.24 -24.85
CA ALA A 554 8.50 6.57 -25.10
C ALA A 554 9.60 7.57 -25.48
N GLU A 555 10.73 7.58 -24.80
CA GLU A 555 11.89 8.43 -25.10
C GLU A 555 12.43 8.16 -26.52
N GLU A 556 12.61 6.88 -26.88
CA GLU A 556 13.07 6.47 -28.21
C GLU A 556 12.07 6.81 -29.32
N SER A 557 10.77 6.61 -29.07
CA SER A 557 9.71 6.86 -30.05
C SER A 557 9.41 8.32 -30.30
N LEU A 558 9.48 9.16 -29.26
CA LEU A 558 9.13 10.58 -29.31
C LEU A 558 10.36 11.49 -29.52
N THR A 559 11.55 11.00 -29.18
CA THR A 559 12.81 11.73 -29.32
C THR A 559 12.72 13.17 -28.73
N GLY A 560 12.94 14.23 -29.52
CA GLY A 560 12.87 15.62 -29.06
C GLY A 560 11.48 16.12 -28.64
N ARG A 561 10.41 15.32 -28.79
CA ARG A 561 9.05 15.62 -28.32
C ARG A 561 8.71 14.94 -26.98
N PHE A 562 9.60 14.10 -26.45
CA PHE A 562 9.37 13.48 -25.16
C PHE A 562 9.33 14.54 -24.05
N ASP A 563 8.25 14.52 -23.27
CA ASP A 563 8.09 15.31 -22.05
C ASP A 563 7.87 14.35 -20.88
N VAL A 564 8.80 14.36 -19.93
CA VAL A 564 8.75 13.50 -18.74
C VAL A 564 7.51 13.75 -17.89
N ARG A 565 7.01 14.98 -17.83
CA ARG A 565 5.80 15.36 -17.10
C ARG A 565 4.57 14.71 -17.72
N ALA A 566 4.44 14.83 -19.05
CA ALA A 566 3.34 14.21 -19.77
C ALA A 566 3.38 12.68 -19.70
N PHE A 567 4.57 12.08 -19.73
CA PHE A 567 4.74 10.64 -19.52
C PHE A 567 4.27 10.20 -18.13
N HIS A 568 4.71 10.87 -17.06
CA HIS A 568 4.28 10.55 -15.70
C HIS A 568 2.78 10.76 -15.50
N ASP A 569 2.22 11.83 -16.07
CA ASP A 569 0.78 12.06 -16.02
C ASP A 569 0.01 10.94 -16.75
N ALA A 570 0.50 10.45 -17.89
CA ALA A 570 -0.11 9.32 -18.59
C ALA A 570 -0.08 8.03 -17.75
N VAL A 571 1.04 7.75 -17.08
CA VAL A 571 1.19 6.57 -16.20
C VAL A 571 0.22 6.63 -15.03
N LEU A 572 0.06 7.80 -14.38
CA LEU A 572 -0.68 7.94 -13.11
C LEU A 572 -2.17 8.28 -13.27
N SER A 573 -2.60 8.75 -14.45
CA SER A 573 -3.96 9.28 -14.66
C SER A 573 -5.09 8.24 -14.64
N ASN A 574 -4.74 6.95 -14.66
CA ASN A 574 -5.70 5.85 -14.72
C ASN A 574 -5.85 5.09 -13.39
N GLY A 575 -5.23 5.59 -12.30
CA GLY A 575 -5.12 4.85 -11.06
C GLY A 575 -4.19 3.64 -11.17
N SER A 576 -4.32 2.69 -10.27
CA SER A 576 -3.52 1.46 -10.27
C SER A 576 -4.05 0.47 -11.29
N VAL A 577 -3.21 0.05 -12.25
CA VAL A 577 -3.59 -0.85 -13.36
C VAL A 577 -2.61 -2.02 -13.48
N PRO A 578 -3.03 -3.19 -14.03
CA PRO A 578 -2.11 -4.26 -14.39
C PRO A 578 -1.04 -3.78 -15.39
N LEU A 579 0.18 -4.33 -15.32
CA LEU A 579 1.28 -3.91 -16.19
C LEU A 579 0.98 -4.03 -17.70
N PRO A 580 0.24 -5.05 -18.19
CA PRO A 580 -0.18 -5.08 -19.60
C PRO A 580 -1.15 -3.95 -19.98
N VAL A 581 -2.01 -3.50 -19.05
CA VAL A 581 -2.90 -2.35 -19.27
C VAL A 581 -2.09 -1.05 -19.26
N LEU A 582 -1.10 -0.93 -18.36
CA LEU A 582 -0.17 0.21 -18.36
C LEU A 582 0.57 0.33 -19.70
N GLU A 583 0.99 -0.78 -20.28
CA GLU A 583 1.63 -0.81 -21.59
C GLU A 583 0.71 -0.23 -22.67
N GLN A 584 -0.55 -0.65 -22.73
CA GLN A 584 -1.54 -0.10 -23.66
C GLN A 584 -1.75 1.41 -23.47
N ILE A 585 -1.78 1.90 -22.24
CA ILE A 585 -1.92 3.32 -21.91
C ILE A 585 -0.72 4.12 -22.44
N VAL A 586 0.50 3.61 -22.24
CA VAL A 586 1.72 4.28 -22.72
C VAL A 586 1.83 4.23 -24.23
N ASP A 587 1.45 3.12 -24.88
CA ASP A 587 1.42 3.03 -26.35
C ASP A 587 0.40 4.01 -26.95
N ALA A 588 -0.77 4.17 -26.34
CA ALA A 588 -1.75 5.19 -26.73
C ALA A 588 -1.23 6.62 -26.51
N TYR A 589 -0.49 6.86 -25.43
CA TYR A 589 0.20 8.14 -25.19
C TYR A 589 1.21 8.43 -26.32
N ILE A 590 2.08 7.48 -26.65
CA ILE A 590 3.08 7.63 -27.72
C ILE A 590 2.39 7.94 -29.08
N ALA A 591 1.36 7.19 -29.45
CA ALA A 591 0.61 7.40 -30.69
C ALA A 591 0.00 8.81 -30.75
N ARG A 592 -0.62 9.26 -29.68
CA ARG A 592 -1.19 10.62 -29.59
C ARG A 592 -0.13 11.71 -29.78
N GLU A 593 1.02 11.60 -29.12
CA GLU A 593 2.11 12.58 -29.24
C GLU A 593 2.81 12.52 -30.60
N GLN A 594 2.73 11.40 -31.31
CA GLN A 594 3.18 11.28 -32.71
C GLN A 594 2.19 11.89 -33.69
N GLY A 595 0.93 12.11 -33.31
CA GLY A 595 -0.13 12.61 -34.17
C GLY A 595 -0.71 11.54 -35.08
N THR A 596 -0.64 10.27 -34.66
CA THR A 596 -1.16 9.09 -35.36
C THR A 596 -2.44 8.54 -34.72
#